data_d90bdb315ffb1a58b32b58673188adad
#
_entry.id   d90bdb315ffb1a58b32b58673188adad
#
_cell.length_a   1.000
_cell.length_b   1.000
_cell.length_c   1.000
_cell.angle_alpha   90.00
_cell.angle_beta   90.00
_cell.angle_gamma   90.00
#
_symmetry.space_group_name_H-M   'P 1'
#
loop_
_entity.id
_entity.type
_entity.pdbx_description
1 polymer ?
#
loop_
_entity_poly.entity_id
_entity_poly.type
_entity_poly.pdbx_seq_one_letter_code
_entity_poly.pdbx_strand_id
1 'polypeptide(L)'
;MSARTNRARPQESPLSRIITTALPAHGHVSPLLAISADLAARGHEVVFLGGSRFAEAAGRAGVRFAALPAEADWDDRDLDGSFPGRAELAPGPERIAFDVRHVFLDPVPHQYRALLALLAQFPADAVVADAFVQGVLPLALARPRAQRPALIGVGTTPAMLPSADAAPFGLALPPLPGEEGRIRNRSLREEVDRRGEPLQRYAEKVFAEAGVQLPEGPRGLAQVTVPDAYLQLTVPGFEYPRSDAPASYRLIGALPGNVGEEQPLPGWWAELTGERPVVVVTQGTLANDDLGELVAPTVRALADRDVLVVAATVRPDGPAELAELLGGRLPENVRAAGYVPFDRLLPHTDVLVSNGGYGGVQTALRYGVPVVVAGASEDKPEVAARVQWAGVGLDLRTGRPAPEAVGRAVEQVLAEGRFRERARALGAEFAEYRPFDTIAELVDSL
;
A
#
# COMPACT_ATOMS: atom_id res chain seq x y z
N MET A 1 -4.01 -24.15 55.61
CA MET A 1 -3.00 -23.20 55.10
C MET A 1 -3.07 -23.20 53.59
N SER A 2 -3.74 -22.21 53.02
CA SER A 2 -3.93 -22.10 51.57
C SER A 2 -2.90 -21.09 51.01
N ALA A 3 -1.98 -21.59 50.21
CA ALA A 3 -0.98 -20.76 49.54
C ALA A 3 -1.67 -19.92 48.42
N ARG A 4 -1.82 -18.63 48.66
CA ARG A 4 -2.21 -17.68 47.61
C ARG A 4 -1.03 -17.51 46.68
N THR A 5 -1.13 -18.06 45.47
CA THR A 5 -0.23 -17.77 44.35
C THR A 5 -0.41 -16.30 43.97
N ASN A 6 0.58 -15.51 44.30
CA ASN A 6 0.71 -14.12 43.89
C ASN A 6 0.99 -14.10 42.34
N ARG A 7 -0.04 -13.93 41.54
CA ARG A 7 0.17 -13.62 40.10
C ARG A 7 0.78 -12.22 40.04
N ALA A 8 2.05 -12.15 39.68
CA ALA A 8 2.70 -10.89 39.33
C ALA A 8 1.82 -10.16 38.30
N ARG A 9 1.51 -8.88 38.58
CA ARG A 9 0.91 -8.00 37.53
C ARG A 9 1.86 -7.94 36.37
N PRO A 10 1.37 -7.92 35.12
CA PRO A 10 2.19 -7.63 33.97
C PRO A 10 2.89 -6.28 34.22
N GLN A 11 4.19 -6.24 34.04
CA GLN A 11 4.97 -5.00 34.14
C GLN A 11 4.46 -4.13 32.97
N GLU A 12 3.81 -3.00 33.26
CA GLU A 12 3.40 -2.03 32.27
C GLU A 12 4.68 -1.56 31.57
N SER A 13 4.77 -1.81 30.26
CA SER A 13 5.87 -1.31 29.44
C SER A 13 5.91 0.23 29.54
N PRO A 14 7.09 0.86 29.60
CA PRO A 14 7.17 2.31 29.64
C PRO A 14 6.55 2.88 28.34
N LEU A 15 5.75 3.95 28.52
CA LEU A 15 5.14 4.65 27.37
C LEU A 15 6.22 5.33 26.55
N SER A 16 6.27 5.00 25.24
CA SER A 16 7.24 5.54 24.30
C SER A 16 6.70 6.78 23.58
N ARG A 17 7.62 7.65 23.16
CA ARG A 17 7.34 8.76 22.25
C ARG A 17 7.68 8.35 20.82
N ILE A 18 6.72 8.50 19.93
CA ILE A 18 6.83 7.96 18.57
C ILE A 18 6.50 9.07 17.56
N ILE A 19 7.37 9.23 16.58
CA ILE A 19 7.06 9.98 15.37
C ILE A 19 6.68 8.97 14.30
N THR A 20 5.51 9.13 13.70
CA THR A 20 5.12 8.39 12.49
C THR A 20 5.15 9.33 11.30
N THR A 21 5.51 8.84 10.11
CA THR A 21 5.56 9.69 8.91
C THR A 21 5.25 8.89 7.64
N ALA A 22 4.60 9.53 6.69
CA ALA A 22 4.26 8.94 5.40
C ALA A 22 4.44 9.94 4.26
N LEU A 23 4.68 9.42 3.06
CA LEU A 23 4.59 10.20 1.84
C LEU A 23 3.20 10.85 1.74
N PRO A 24 3.08 12.12 1.27
CA PRO A 24 1.77 12.82 1.17
C PRO A 24 0.82 12.22 0.12
N ALA A 25 0.59 10.92 0.17
CA ALA A 25 -0.34 10.21 -0.69
C ALA A 25 -1.25 9.31 0.14
N HIS A 26 -2.53 9.27 -0.20
CA HIS A 26 -3.56 8.56 0.58
C HIS A 26 -3.20 7.10 0.84
N GLY A 27 -2.68 6.39 -0.18
CA GLY A 27 -2.28 4.97 -0.06
C GLY A 27 -1.12 4.72 0.93
N HIS A 28 -0.29 5.74 1.18
CA HIS A 28 0.82 5.71 2.13
C HIS A 28 0.41 6.22 3.51
N VAL A 29 -0.39 7.30 3.54
CA VAL A 29 -0.85 7.94 4.79
C VAL A 29 -1.82 7.06 5.55
N SER A 30 -2.80 6.42 4.88
CA SER A 30 -3.82 5.60 5.56
C SER A 30 -3.24 4.48 6.42
N PRO A 31 -2.30 3.64 5.94
CA PRO A 31 -1.67 2.61 6.77
C PRO A 31 -0.92 3.20 7.97
N LEU A 32 -0.16 4.29 7.76
CA LEU A 32 0.63 4.91 8.82
C LEU A 32 -0.26 5.62 9.86
N LEU A 33 -1.38 6.22 9.46
CA LEU A 33 -2.36 6.76 10.42
C LEU A 33 -3.05 5.64 11.23
N ALA A 34 -3.35 4.50 10.60
CA ALA A 34 -3.90 3.35 11.33
C ALA A 34 -2.91 2.81 12.38
N ILE A 35 -1.63 2.71 12.03
CA ILE A 35 -0.54 2.36 12.96
C ILE A 35 -0.44 3.41 14.08
N SER A 36 -0.50 4.69 13.73
CA SER A 36 -0.41 5.80 14.69
C SER A 36 -1.56 5.77 15.70
N ALA A 37 -2.79 5.53 15.22
CA ALA A 37 -3.98 5.43 16.05
C ALA A 37 -3.91 4.23 17.01
N ASP A 38 -3.47 3.06 16.55
CA ASP A 38 -3.30 1.88 17.38
C ASP A 38 -2.25 2.10 18.47
N LEU A 39 -1.08 2.67 18.12
CA LEU A 39 -0.04 3.00 19.10
C LEU A 39 -0.54 4.04 20.13
N ALA A 40 -1.27 5.06 19.69
CA ALA A 40 -1.88 6.04 20.61
C ALA A 40 -2.94 5.40 21.52
N ALA A 41 -3.76 4.49 20.99
CA ALA A 41 -4.75 3.75 21.78
C ALA A 41 -4.11 2.83 22.84
N ARG A 42 -2.89 2.36 22.60
CA ARG A 42 -2.07 1.61 23.58
C ARG A 42 -1.40 2.52 24.62
N GLY A 43 -1.52 3.84 24.48
CA GLY A 43 -1.05 4.83 25.45
C GLY A 43 0.25 5.53 25.08
N HIS A 44 0.90 5.19 23.97
CA HIS A 44 2.10 5.90 23.51
C HIS A 44 1.80 7.36 23.13
N GLU A 45 2.77 8.24 23.28
CA GLU A 45 2.69 9.60 22.75
C GLU A 45 3.08 9.60 21.27
N VAL A 46 2.11 9.84 20.36
CA VAL A 46 2.34 9.77 18.93
C VAL A 46 2.17 11.12 18.25
N VAL A 47 3.11 11.48 17.38
CA VAL A 47 3.03 12.63 16.46
C VAL A 47 3.16 12.14 15.03
N PHE A 48 2.19 12.47 14.19
CA PHE A 48 2.24 12.19 12.76
C PHE A 48 2.84 13.39 12.02
N LEU A 49 3.99 13.20 11.38
CA LEU A 49 4.63 14.15 10.47
C LEU A 49 4.21 13.83 9.03
N GLY A 50 3.44 14.71 8.39
CA GLY A 50 2.86 14.40 7.09
C GLY A 50 2.39 15.63 6.31
N GLY A 51 1.85 15.40 5.12
CA GLY A 51 1.28 16.44 4.27
C GLY A 51 0.10 17.16 4.94
N SER A 52 0.01 18.48 4.76
CA SER A 52 -0.97 19.37 5.41
C SER A 52 -2.42 18.94 5.14
N ARG A 53 -2.68 18.39 3.96
CA ARG A 53 -3.99 17.84 3.56
C ARG A 53 -4.52 16.79 4.55
N PHE A 54 -3.63 16.08 5.23
CA PHE A 54 -3.99 14.97 6.13
C PHE A 54 -4.12 15.38 7.60
N ALA A 55 -4.00 16.68 7.92
CA ALA A 55 -4.09 17.18 9.30
C ALA A 55 -5.42 16.80 9.97
N GLU A 56 -6.54 16.96 9.26
CA GLU A 56 -7.87 16.60 9.75
C GLU A 56 -8.01 15.08 9.96
N ALA A 57 -7.47 14.26 9.06
CA ALA A 57 -7.49 12.81 9.19
C ALA A 57 -6.67 12.33 10.41
N ALA A 58 -5.52 12.95 10.67
CA ALA A 58 -4.73 12.70 11.87
C ALA A 58 -5.49 13.08 13.15
N GLY A 59 -6.19 14.24 13.13
CA GLY A 59 -7.05 14.67 14.24
C GLY A 59 -8.19 13.69 14.52
N ARG A 60 -8.86 13.19 13.48
CA ARG A 60 -9.90 12.14 13.63
C ARG A 60 -9.32 10.84 14.17
N ALA A 61 -8.10 10.51 13.81
CA ALA A 61 -7.39 9.33 14.34
C ALA A 61 -6.89 9.51 15.79
N GLY A 62 -7.14 10.67 16.42
CA GLY A 62 -6.70 10.98 17.78
C GLY A 62 -5.18 11.20 17.91
N VAL A 63 -4.50 11.52 16.81
CA VAL A 63 -3.03 11.66 16.73
C VAL A 63 -2.65 13.13 16.55
N ARG A 64 -1.61 13.59 17.27
CA ARG A 64 -1.04 14.93 17.08
C ARG A 64 -0.44 15.02 15.68
N PHE A 65 -0.65 16.16 15.01
CA PHE A 65 -0.16 16.41 13.66
C PHE A 65 0.97 17.44 13.64
N ALA A 66 1.99 17.17 12.82
CA ALA A 66 3.03 18.11 12.43
C ALA A 66 3.10 18.14 10.89
N ALA A 67 3.05 19.36 10.30
CA ALA A 67 3.10 19.49 8.86
C ALA A 67 4.52 19.33 8.31
N LEU A 68 4.64 18.70 7.15
CA LEU A 68 5.83 18.80 6.31
C LEU A 68 5.99 20.24 5.78
N PRO A 69 7.23 20.69 5.49
CA PRO A 69 7.44 21.98 4.84
C PRO A 69 6.94 21.94 3.38
N ALA A 70 6.64 23.13 2.83
CA ALA A 70 6.05 23.27 1.50
C ALA A 70 6.82 22.54 0.39
N GLU A 71 8.15 22.43 0.51
CA GLU A 71 9.01 21.73 -0.45
C GLU A 71 8.88 20.19 -0.40
N ALA A 72 8.21 19.67 0.64
CA ALA A 72 7.95 18.25 0.82
C ALA A 72 6.45 17.94 0.99
N ASP A 73 5.61 18.95 0.85
CA ASP A 73 4.15 18.88 0.97
C ASP A 73 3.49 19.08 -0.39
N TRP A 74 2.64 18.14 -0.81
CA TRP A 74 1.92 18.19 -2.08
C TRP A 74 0.57 17.47 -1.96
N ASP A 75 -0.35 17.77 -2.89
CA ASP A 75 -1.68 17.18 -2.92
C ASP A 75 -1.72 16.03 -3.94
N ASP A 76 -1.93 14.81 -3.46
CA ASP A 76 -2.02 13.60 -4.30
C ASP A 76 -3.27 13.57 -5.22
N ARG A 77 -4.23 14.48 -5.01
CA ARG A 77 -5.39 14.65 -5.90
C ARG A 77 -5.04 15.49 -7.14
N ASP A 78 -3.96 16.26 -7.10
CA ASP A 78 -3.47 17.09 -8.20
C ASP A 78 -1.94 17.01 -8.28
N LEU A 79 -1.46 15.86 -8.70
CA LEU A 79 -0.01 15.62 -8.81
C LEU A 79 0.62 16.46 -9.92
N ASP A 80 -0.10 16.64 -11.03
CA ASP A 80 0.38 17.42 -12.17
C ASP A 80 0.45 18.93 -11.84
N GLY A 81 -0.50 19.45 -11.06
CA GLY A 81 -0.44 20.81 -10.53
C GLY A 81 0.63 21.00 -9.45
N SER A 82 0.88 19.96 -8.64
CA SER A 82 1.93 19.98 -7.62
C SER A 82 3.34 19.93 -8.21
N PHE A 83 3.52 19.29 -9.39
CA PHE A 83 4.82 19.12 -10.04
C PHE A 83 4.79 19.64 -11.48
N PRO A 84 5.08 20.94 -11.71
CA PRO A 84 5.12 21.54 -13.05
C PRO A 84 6.03 20.78 -14.01
N GLY A 85 5.56 20.55 -15.25
CA GLY A 85 6.25 19.77 -16.28
C GLY A 85 5.92 18.27 -16.27
N ARG A 86 5.29 17.74 -15.20
CA ARG A 86 4.89 16.34 -15.14
C ARG A 86 3.81 15.99 -16.18
N ALA A 87 2.81 16.88 -16.33
CA ALA A 87 1.72 16.71 -17.30
C ALA A 87 2.19 16.68 -18.77
N GLU A 88 3.36 17.27 -19.08
CA GLU A 88 3.93 17.29 -20.42
C GLU A 88 4.55 15.93 -20.80
N LEU A 89 4.80 15.07 -19.82
CA LEU A 89 5.42 13.75 -20.03
C LEU A 89 4.37 12.68 -20.28
N ALA A 90 4.52 11.94 -21.37
CA ALA A 90 3.70 10.77 -21.61
C ALA A 90 3.95 9.69 -20.55
N PRO A 91 2.93 8.85 -20.22
CA PRO A 91 3.15 7.68 -19.37
C PRO A 91 4.29 6.80 -19.89
N GLY A 92 5.30 6.54 -19.06
CA GLY A 92 6.46 5.75 -19.47
C GLY A 92 7.72 6.05 -18.63
N PRO A 93 8.89 5.56 -19.10
CA PRO A 93 10.14 5.64 -18.34
C PRO A 93 10.56 7.07 -17.98
N GLU A 94 10.30 8.06 -18.84
CA GLU A 94 10.66 9.47 -18.59
C GLU A 94 9.82 10.07 -17.46
N ARG A 95 8.51 9.79 -17.45
CA ARG A 95 7.61 10.23 -16.37
C ARG A 95 7.96 9.53 -15.05
N ILE A 96 8.29 8.24 -15.08
CA ILE A 96 8.77 7.52 -13.89
C ILE A 96 10.07 8.15 -13.37
N ALA A 97 11.02 8.48 -14.24
CA ALA A 97 12.27 9.12 -13.84
C ALA A 97 12.05 10.53 -13.26
N PHE A 98 11.09 11.28 -13.81
CA PHE A 98 10.65 12.56 -13.26
C PHE A 98 10.06 12.38 -11.86
N ASP A 99 9.12 11.45 -11.69
CA ASP A 99 8.49 11.18 -10.40
C ASP A 99 9.53 10.72 -9.35
N VAL A 100 10.45 9.84 -9.72
CA VAL A 100 11.54 9.41 -8.80
C VAL A 100 12.37 10.62 -8.35
N ARG A 101 12.68 11.53 -9.25
CA ARG A 101 13.48 12.71 -8.93
C ARG A 101 12.71 13.70 -8.07
N HIS A 102 11.54 14.14 -8.52
CA HIS A 102 10.86 15.30 -7.95
C HIS A 102 9.89 14.94 -6.82
N VAL A 103 9.25 13.77 -6.88
CA VAL A 103 8.31 13.34 -5.83
C VAL A 103 9.03 12.66 -4.67
N PHE A 104 10.11 11.88 -4.95
CA PHE A 104 10.75 11.05 -3.91
C PHE A 104 12.12 11.54 -3.47
N LEU A 105 12.94 12.14 -4.36
CA LEU A 105 14.32 12.52 -4.01
C LEU A 105 14.45 13.97 -3.60
N ASP A 106 13.92 14.93 -4.37
CA ASP A 106 14.02 16.37 -4.05
C ASP A 106 13.52 16.71 -2.64
N PRO A 107 12.44 16.08 -2.11
CA PRO A 107 11.98 16.33 -0.75
C PRO A 107 12.92 15.87 0.37
N VAL A 108 13.88 14.98 0.12
CA VAL A 108 14.71 14.34 1.15
C VAL A 108 15.39 15.32 2.13
N PRO A 109 16.12 16.37 1.69
CA PRO A 109 16.74 17.32 2.62
C PRO A 109 15.71 18.09 3.44
N HIS A 110 14.54 18.37 2.88
CA HIS A 110 13.45 19.10 3.53
C HIS A 110 12.74 18.25 4.58
N GLN A 111 12.43 16.99 4.23
CA GLN A 111 11.88 15.99 5.16
C GLN A 111 12.83 15.76 6.33
N TYR A 112 14.14 15.62 6.07
CA TYR A 112 15.14 15.42 7.12
C TYR A 112 15.23 16.60 8.09
N ARG A 113 15.26 17.84 7.57
CA ARG A 113 15.26 19.05 8.41
C ARG A 113 13.99 19.15 9.26
N ALA A 114 12.82 18.85 8.69
CA ALA A 114 11.56 18.83 9.43
C ALA A 114 11.57 17.77 10.54
N LEU A 115 12.06 16.57 10.26
CA LEU A 115 12.22 15.52 11.26
C LEU A 115 13.16 15.94 12.41
N LEU A 116 14.31 16.56 12.10
CA LEU A 116 15.24 17.04 13.13
C LEU A 116 14.61 18.17 13.97
N ALA A 117 13.88 19.09 13.35
CA ALA A 117 13.18 20.17 14.06
C ALA A 117 12.09 19.61 15.00
N LEU A 118 11.36 18.57 14.55
CA LEU A 118 10.36 17.91 15.37
C LEU A 118 11.02 17.14 16.53
N LEU A 119 12.10 16.40 16.27
CA LEU A 119 12.86 15.68 17.31
C LEU A 119 13.44 16.61 18.39
N ALA A 120 13.79 17.85 18.05
CA ALA A 120 14.24 18.83 19.02
C ALA A 120 13.13 19.30 19.99
N GLN A 121 11.87 19.27 19.55
CA GLN A 121 10.69 19.64 20.34
C GLN A 121 10.02 18.44 20.99
N PHE A 122 10.13 17.31 20.36
CA PHE A 122 9.53 16.04 20.76
C PHE A 122 10.60 14.93 20.63
N PRO A 123 11.46 14.75 21.65
CA PRO A 123 12.48 13.71 21.66
C PRO A 123 11.82 12.33 21.62
N ALA A 124 11.76 11.73 20.43
CA ALA A 124 11.12 10.45 20.22
C ALA A 124 12.08 9.28 20.49
N ASP A 125 11.53 8.14 20.92
CA ASP A 125 12.22 6.86 21.08
C ASP A 125 12.29 6.09 19.76
N ALA A 126 11.25 6.28 18.91
CA ALA A 126 11.14 5.67 17.60
C ALA A 126 10.61 6.62 16.54
N VAL A 127 11.04 6.38 15.28
CA VAL A 127 10.46 6.92 14.06
C VAL A 127 9.93 5.75 13.25
N VAL A 128 8.61 5.69 13.02
CA VAL A 128 7.96 4.69 12.16
C VAL A 128 7.62 5.36 10.85
N ALA A 129 8.27 4.96 9.78
CA ALA A 129 8.22 5.67 8.51
C ALA A 129 7.75 4.77 7.36
N ASP A 130 6.86 5.27 6.53
CA ASP A 130 6.64 4.70 5.21
C ASP A 130 7.95 4.65 4.41
N ALA A 131 8.18 3.55 3.73
CA ALA A 131 9.42 3.29 2.97
C ALA A 131 9.74 4.36 1.91
N PHE A 132 8.76 5.13 1.47
CA PHE A 132 8.94 6.20 0.48
C PHE A 132 9.35 7.54 1.10
N VAL A 133 9.28 7.70 2.41
CA VAL A 133 9.82 8.91 3.09
C VAL A 133 11.31 8.75 3.28
N GLN A 134 12.08 8.98 2.21
CA GLN A 134 13.52 8.76 2.22
C GLN A 134 14.28 9.77 3.09
N GLY A 135 13.67 10.90 3.44
CA GLY A 135 14.25 11.89 4.35
C GLY A 135 14.45 11.43 5.79
N VAL A 136 13.98 10.22 6.16
CA VAL A 136 14.29 9.61 7.46
C VAL A 136 15.64 8.86 7.45
N LEU A 137 16.12 8.42 6.28
CA LEU A 137 17.35 7.63 6.17
C LEU A 137 18.60 8.39 6.64
N PRO A 138 18.77 9.71 6.36
CA PRO A 138 19.90 10.47 6.86
C PRO A 138 20.04 10.41 8.38
N LEU A 139 18.96 10.24 9.15
CA LEU A 139 19.02 10.09 10.60
C LEU A 139 19.85 8.85 11.00
N ALA A 140 19.62 7.72 10.33
CA ALA A 140 20.31 6.47 10.61
C ALA A 140 21.72 6.42 9.99
N LEU A 141 21.91 7.10 8.85
CA LEU A 141 23.22 7.19 8.19
C LEU A 141 24.19 8.11 8.92
N ALA A 142 23.69 9.21 9.53
CA ALA A 142 24.52 10.19 10.22
C ALA A 142 24.90 9.79 11.65
N ARG A 143 24.12 8.92 12.30
CA ARG A 143 24.27 8.64 13.74
C ARG A 143 24.11 7.15 14.05
N PRO A 144 24.96 6.60 14.94
CA PRO A 144 24.79 5.23 15.43
C PRO A 144 23.49 5.12 16.25
N ARG A 145 22.93 3.91 16.33
CA ARG A 145 21.63 3.63 17.01
C ARG A 145 21.56 4.22 18.44
N ALA A 146 22.63 4.17 19.20
CA ALA A 146 22.69 4.70 20.57
C ALA A 146 22.51 6.23 20.67
N GLN A 147 22.56 6.97 19.57
CA GLN A 147 22.51 8.44 19.55
C GLN A 147 21.29 8.98 18.77
N ARG A 148 20.34 8.12 18.43
CA ARG A 148 19.13 8.47 17.68
C ARG A 148 17.96 7.57 18.06
N PRO A 149 16.70 7.99 17.79
CA PRO A 149 15.56 7.10 17.90
C PRO A 149 15.72 5.86 17.01
N ALA A 150 15.03 4.78 17.32
CA ALA A 150 14.89 3.64 16.43
C ALA A 150 14.22 4.09 15.12
N LEU A 151 14.71 3.60 14.00
CA LEU A 151 14.07 3.80 12.71
C LEU A 151 13.43 2.50 12.24
N ILE A 152 12.10 2.51 12.12
CA ILE A 152 11.30 1.37 11.67
C ILE A 152 10.67 1.73 10.34
N GLY A 153 11.10 1.05 9.27
CA GLY A 153 10.52 1.18 7.94
C GLY A 153 9.25 0.35 7.79
N VAL A 154 8.25 0.87 7.11
CA VAL A 154 6.99 0.18 6.79
C VAL A 154 6.82 0.11 5.28
N GLY A 155 6.76 -1.09 4.73
CA GLY A 155 6.50 -1.35 3.31
C GLY A 155 5.01 -1.37 3.00
N THR A 156 4.53 -0.32 2.35
CA THR A 156 3.11 -0.10 1.98
C THR A 156 2.79 -0.48 0.53
N THR A 157 3.80 -0.90 -0.23
CA THR A 157 3.71 -1.42 -1.62
C THR A 157 4.35 -2.80 -1.69
N PRO A 158 4.26 -3.53 -2.81
CA PRO A 158 5.04 -4.76 -2.99
C PRO A 158 6.52 -4.55 -2.72
N ALA A 159 7.19 -5.56 -2.16
CA ALA A 159 8.55 -5.43 -1.68
C ALA A 159 9.53 -5.02 -2.78
N MET A 160 10.22 -3.91 -2.57
CA MET A 160 11.27 -3.40 -3.46
C MET A 160 12.68 -3.95 -3.11
N LEU A 161 12.80 -4.78 -2.06
CA LEU A 161 14.07 -5.36 -1.63
C LEU A 161 14.71 -6.15 -2.76
N PRO A 162 15.93 -5.77 -3.20
CA PRO A 162 16.70 -6.56 -4.14
C PRO A 162 17.01 -7.95 -3.60
N SER A 163 16.88 -8.97 -4.44
CA SER A 163 17.14 -10.37 -4.06
C SER A 163 17.62 -11.18 -5.25
N ALA A 164 18.43 -12.21 -5.00
CA ALA A 164 18.80 -13.17 -6.01
C ALA A 164 17.58 -13.99 -6.50
N ASP A 165 16.58 -14.18 -5.66
CA ASP A 165 15.42 -15.02 -5.95
C ASP A 165 14.28 -14.30 -6.68
N ALA A 166 14.28 -12.95 -6.69
CA ALA A 166 13.24 -12.13 -7.32
C ALA A 166 13.82 -11.20 -8.40
N ALA A 167 13.07 -11.01 -9.47
CA ALA A 167 13.39 -9.99 -10.46
C ALA A 167 13.35 -8.58 -9.83
N PRO A 168 14.07 -7.58 -10.39
CA PRO A 168 13.98 -6.21 -9.94
C PRO A 168 12.54 -5.69 -9.97
N PHE A 169 12.17 -4.95 -8.92
CA PHE A 169 10.88 -4.27 -8.84
C PHE A 169 10.66 -3.34 -10.06
N GLY A 170 9.44 -3.28 -10.54
CA GLY A 170 9.02 -2.52 -11.72
C GLY A 170 9.00 -3.32 -13.02
N LEU A 171 9.48 -4.57 -13.00
CA LEU A 171 9.42 -5.46 -14.17
C LEU A 171 8.17 -6.38 -14.18
N ALA A 172 7.45 -6.46 -13.08
CA ALA A 172 6.25 -7.29 -12.92
C ALA A 172 6.48 -8.77 -13.31
N LEU A 173 7.67 -9.30 -13.05
CA LEU A 173 8.06 -10.66 -13.40
C LEU A 173 7.95 -11.58 -12.18
N PRO A 174 7.20 -12.69 -12.26
CA PRO A 174 7.14 -13.66 -11.18
C PRO A 174 8.49 -14.34 -10.96
N PRO A 175 8.74 -14.89 -9.75
CA PRO A 175 9.96 -15.64 -9.47
C PRO A 175 10.06 -16.86 -10.39
N LEU A 176 11.28 -17.13 -10.82
CA LEU A 176 11.66 -18.34 -11.51
C LEU A 176 12.55 -19.14 -10.57
N PRO A 177 12.16 -20.39 -10.19
CA PRO A 177 12.91 -21.16 -9.22
C PRO A 177 14.28 -21.65 -9.75
N GLY A 178 15.21 -21.88 -8.84
CA GLY A 178 16.50 -22.48 -9.14
C GLY A 178 17.54 -21.53 -9.73
N GLU A 179 18.65 -22.10 -10.21
CA GLU A 179 19.80 -21.32 -10.71
C GLU A 179 19.47 -20.51 -11.98
N GLU A 180 18.62 -21.03 -12.84
CA GLU A 180 18.14 -20.30 -14.03
C GLU A 180 17.47 -18.98 -13.65
N GLY A 181 16.62 -19.01 -12.60
CA GLY A 181 15.97 -17.80 -12.06
C GLY A 181 16.99 -16.80 -11.54
N ARG A 182 17.99 -17.25 -10.81
CA ARG A 182 19.06 -16.40 -10.26
C ARG A 182 19.92 -15.77 -11.35
N ILE A 183 20.26 -16.54 -12.38
CA ILE A 183 20.97 -16.02 -13.56
C ILE A 183 20.14 -14.92 -14.25
N ARG A 184 18.87 -15.21 -14.54
CA ARG A 184 17.93 -14.22 -15.11
C ARG A 184 17.88 -12.96 -14.26
N ASN A 185 17.66 -13.09 -12.95
CA ASN A 185 17.49 -11.97 -12.04
C ASN A 185 18.75 -11.11 -11.94
N ARG A 186 19.94 -11.73 -11.96
CA ARG A 186 21.22 -11.04 -12.00
C ARG A 186 21.37 -10.18 -13.26
N SER A 187 21.12 -10.77 -14.44
CA SER A 187 21.21 -10.06 -15.71
C SER A 187 20.20 -8.90 -15.80
N LEU A 188 18.96 -9.10 -15.32
CA LEU A 188 17.95 -8.06 -15.27
C LEU A 188 18.36 -6.93 -14.32
N ARG A 189 18.97 -7.25 -13.18
CA ARG A 189 19.47 -6.27 -12.24
C ARG A 189 20.59 -5.42 -12.83
N GLU A 190 21.58 -6.05 -13.45
CA GLU A 190 22.67 -5.33 -14.14
C GLU A 190 22.13 -4.35 -15.18
N GLU A 191 21.07 -4.73 -15.89
CA GLU A 191 20.42 -3.85 -16.87
C GLU A 191 19.67 -2.69 -16.20
N VAL A 192 18.88 -2.97 -15.14
CA VAL A 192 18.14 -1.96 -14.39
C VAL A 192 19.10 -0.97 -13.71
N ASP A 193 20.19 -1.45 -13.11
CA ASP A 193 21.17 -0.61 -12.45
C ASP A 193 21.90 0.29 -13.45
N ARG A 194 22.29 -0.25 -14.62
CA ARG A 194 22.92 0.54 -15.71
C ARG A 194 21.99 1.64 -16.22
N ARG A 195 20.73 1.32 -16.48
CA ARG A 195 19.72 2.31 -16.92
C ARG A 195 19.42 3.33 -15.84
N GLY A 196 19.45 2.90 -14.59
CA GLY A 196 19.18 3.71 -13.42
C GLY A 196 20.35 4.54 -12.91
N GLU A 197 21.56 4.39 -13.46
CA GLU A 197 22.75 5.09 -13.02
C GLU A 197 22.61 6.63 -12.92
N PRO A 198 21.95 7.33 -13.87
CA PRO A 198 21.73 8.77 -13.73
C PRO A 198 20.87 9.15 -12.51
N LEU A 199 19.86 8.35 -12.20
CA LEU A 199 19.03 8.56 -11.00
C LEU A 199 19.76 8.20 -9.71
N GLN A 200 20.64 7.19 -9.74
CA GLN A 200 21.48 6.84 -8.60
C GLN A 200 22.44 7.97 -8.26
N ARG A 201 23.15 8.52 -9.24
CA ARG A 201 24.02 9.70 -9.04
C ARG A 201 23.25 10.92 -8.53
N TYR A 202 22.03 11.10 -9.00
CA TYR A 202 21.16 12.16 -8.50
C TYR A 202 20.80 11.94 -7.02
N ALA A 203 20.42 10.72 -6.65
CA ALA A 203 20.14 10.38 -5.25
C ALA A 203 21.35 10.63 -4.35
N GLU A 204 22.55 10.19 -4.77
CA GLU A 204 23.80 10.42 -4.03
C GLU A 204 24.06 11.91 -3.79
N LYS A 205 23.82 12.77 -4.80
CA LYS A 205 23.91 14.22 -4.66
C LYS A 205 22.92 14.76 -3.63
N VAL A 206 21.64 14.35 -3.70
CA VAL A 206 20.58 14.80 -2.78
C VAL A 206 20.88 14.38 -1.34
N PHE A 207 21.38 13.15 -1.14
CA PHE A 207 21.78 12.67 0.19
C PHE A 207 23.03 13.38 0.70
N ALA A 208 23.97 13.74 -0.17
CA ALA A 208 25.12 14.56 0.20
C ALA A 208 24.69 15.97 0.65
N GLU A 209 23.64 16.56 0.07
CA GLU A 209 23.04 17.82 0.53
C GLU A 209 22.40 17.68 1.92
N ALA A 210 21.91 16.48 2.28
CA ALA A 210 21.47 16.15 3.64
C ALA A 210 22.63 15.81 4.61
N GLY A 211 23.88 15.88 4.14
CA GLY A 211 25.09 15.66 4.95
C GLY A 211 25.48 14.21 5.14
N VAL A 212 24.99 13.29 4.33
CA VAL A 212 25.27 11.85 4.42
C VAL A 212 25.61 11.25 3.06
N GLN A 213 26.20 10.05 3.09
CA GLN A 213 26.43 9.24 1.88
C GLN A 213 25.50 8.02 1.90
N LEU A 214 24.92 7.72 0.74
CA LEU A 214 24.20 6.46 0.57
C LEU A 214 25.16 5.27 0.62
N PRO A 215 24.75 4.15 1.23
CA PRO A 215 25.53 2.91 1.16
C PRO A 215 25.65 2.44 -0.30
N GLU A 216 26.79 1.82 -0.61
CA GLU A 216 26.95 1.13 -1.89
C GLU A 216 25.93 -0.01 -2.03
N GLY A 217 25.43 -0.21 -3.22
CA GLY A 217 24.51 -1.30 -3.52
C GLY A 217 23.43 -0.94 -4.52
N PRO A 218 22.58 -1.91 -4.89
CA PRO A 218 21.46 -1.72 -5.81
C PRO A 218 20.48 -0.67 -5.29
N ARG A 219 19.81 0.04 -6.19
CA ARG A 219 18.74 0.98 -5.81
C ARG A 219 17.66 0.28 -4.99
N GLY A 220 17.08 0.99 -4.05
CA GLY A 220 16.06 0.47 -3.14
C GLY A 220 16.62 -0.32 -1.95
N LEU A 221 17.88 -0.76 -1.99
CA LEU A 221 18.47 -1.50 -0.88
C LEU A 221 18.53 -0.68 0.41
N ALA A 222 18.95 0.56 0.32
CA ALA A 222 19.11 1.45 1.48
C ALA A 222 17.77 1.66 2.23
N GLN A 223 16.64 1.75 1.52
CA GLN A 223 15.32 1.92 2.12
C GLN A 223 14.93 0.76 3.04
N VAL A 224 15.44 -0.43 2.78
CA VAL A 224 15.13 -1.65 3.55
C VAL A 224 16.23 -1.99 4.55
N THR A 225 17.48 -1.68 4.24
CA THR A 225 18.65 -2.12 5.05
C THR A 225 19.16 -1.07 6.02
N VAL A 226 18.88 0.22 5.79
CA VAL A 226 19.27 1.32 6.68
C VAL A 226 18.40 1.43 7.94
N PRO A 227 17.05 1.21 7.89
CA PRO A 227 16.24 1.12 9.10
C PRO A 227 16.70 -0.01 10.03
N ASP A 228 16.52 0.17 11.34
CA ASP A 228 16.84 -0.85 12.35
C ASP A 228 15.92 -2.08 12.22
N ALA A 229 14.68 -1.86 11.75
CA ALA A 229 13.74 -2.90 11.32
C ALA A 229 12.95 -2.42 10.10
N TYR A 230 12.58 -3.37 9.24
CA TYR A 230 11.71 -3.11 8.10
C TYR A 230 10.54 -4.10 8.10
N LEU A 231 9.34 -3.56 8.17
CA LEU A 231 8.09 -4.29 8.33
C LEU A 231 7.28 -4.23 7.03
N GLN A 232 7.25 -5.32 6.29
CA GLN A 232 6.48 -5.42 5.05
C GLN A 232 5.05 -5.85 5.36
N LEU A 233 4.09 -5.04 4.93
CA LEU A 233 2.65 -5.27 5.18
C LEU A 233 2.08 -6.32 4.20
N THR A 234 2.49 -7.57 4.35
CA THR A 234 2.02 -8.70 3.55
C THR A 234 2.35 -10.04 4.21
N VAL A 235 2.01 -11.14 3.54
CA VAL A 235 2.28 -12.52 3.96
C VAL A 235 3.10 -13.27 2.91
N PRO A 236 3.81 -14.36 3.28
CA PRO A 236 4.62 -15.17 2.36
C PRO A 236 3.85 -15.69 1.15
N GLY A 237 2.59 -16.05 1.30
CA GLY A 237 1.76 -16.56 0.21
C GLY A 237 1.41 -15.52 -0.86
N PHE A 238 1.63 -14.22 -0.58
CA PHE A 238 1.38 -13.11 -1.52
C PHE A 238 2.63 -12.30 -1.86
N GLU A 239 3.78 -12.58 -1.24
CA GLU A 239 5.06 -11.93 -1.58
C GLU A 239 6.06 -12.94 -2.11
N TYR A 240 6.88 -12.51 -3.05
CA TYR A 240 7.92 -13.35 -3.64
C TYR A 240 8.96 -13.76 -2.60
N PRO A 241 9.40 -15.03 -2.60
CA PRO A 241 10.41 -15.51 -1.66
C PRO A 241 11.76 -14.79 -1.88
N ARG A 242 12.45 -14.52 -0.78
CA ARG A 242 13.79 -13.91 -0.75
C ARG A 242 14.63 -14.61 0.29
N SER A 243 15.44 -15.59 -0.14
CA SER A 243 16.30 -16.37 0.76
C SER A 243 17.48 -15.56 1.31
N ASP A 244 17.78 -14.44 0.67
CA ASP A 244 18.85 -13.49 1.01
C ASP A 244 18.37 -12.21 1.72
N ALA A 245 17.10 -12.20 2.15
CA ALA A 245 16.55 -11.07 2.90
C ALA A 245 17.31 -10.87 4.23
N PRO A 246 17.63 -9.63 4.62
CA PRO A 246 18.26 -9.35 5.90
C PRO A 246 17.32 -9.68 7.07
N ALA A 247 17.88 -10.02 8.23
CA ALA A 247 17.09 -10.34 9.43
C ALA A 247 16.19 -9.18 9.93
N SER A 248 16.51 -7.95 9.56
CA SER A 248 15.69 -6.76 9.83
C SER A 248 14.41 -6.70 8.99
N TYR A 249 14.35 -7.41 7.87
CA TYR A 249 13.16 -7.48 7.00
C TYR A 249 12.19 -8.56 7.51
N ARG A 250 10.95 -8.16 7.79
CA ARG A 250 9.91 -9.06 8.29
C ARG A 250 8.59 -8.86 7.55
N LEU A 251 7.93 -9.94 7.18
CA LEU A 251 6.54 -9.93 6.73
C LEU A 251 5.65 -9.97 7.98
N ILE A 252 4.73 -9.02 8.13
CA ILE A 252 3.92 -8.88 9.34
C ILE A 252 2.41 -8.98 9.11
N GLY A 253 2.01 -9.34 7.88
CA GLY A 253 0.61 -9.35 7.47
C GLY A 253 0.11 -7.97 7.03
N ALA A 254 -1.03 -7.93 6.33
CA ALA A 254 -1.68 -6.68 5.96
C ALA A 254 -2.45 -6.12 7.16
N LEU A 255 -2.48 -4.78 7.25
CA LEU A 255 -3.32 -4.11 8.26
C LEU A 255 -4.79 -4.48 8.06
N PRO A 256 -5.57 -4.61 9.13
CA PRO A 256 -7.03 -4.67 8.99
C PRO A 256 -7.51 -3.40 8.28
N GLY A 257 -8.59 -3.53 7.51
CA GLY A 257 -9.22 -2.38 6.87
C GLY A 257 -9.61 -1.33 7.92
N ASN A 258 -9.82 -0.10 7.47
CA ASN A 258 -10.21 0.97 8.37
C ASN A 258 -11.49 0.58 9.11
N VAL A 259 -11.38 0.28 10.39
CA VAL A 259 -12.48 0.27 11.34
C VAL A 259 -12.81 1.74 11.62
N GLY A 260 -13.27 2.43 10.58
CA GLY A 260 -13.66 3.82 10.65
C GLY A 260 -15.13 3.96 11.02
N GLU A 261 -15.56 5.22 11.22
CA GLU A 261 -16.92 5.64 11.59
C GLU A 261 -18.02 4.75 10.99
N GLU A 262 -18.99 4.36 11.79
CA GLU A 262 -20.20 3.69 11.33
C GLU A 262 -20.92 4.58 10.31
N GLN A 263 -20.60 4.40 9.05
CA GLN A 263 -21.35 5.06 7.98
C GLN A 263 -22.64 4.29 7.70
N PRO A 264 -23.74 5.00 7.42
CA PRO A 264 -24.99 4.34 7.08
C PRO A 264 -24.83 3.47 5.84
N LEU A 265 -25.30 2.23 5.94
CA LEU A 265 -25.26 1.29 4.82
C LEU A 265 -26.25 1.74 3.73
N PRO A 266 -25.90 1.57 2.44
CA PRO A 266 -26.82 1.82 1.34
C PRO A 266 -28.11 1.01 1.46
N GLY A 267 -29.25 1.56 0.99
CA GLY A 267 -30.56 0.92 1.10
C GLY A 267 -30.67 -0.45 0.41
N TRP A 268 -29.81 -0.72 -0.56
CA TRP A 268 -29.74 -2.00 -1.29
C TRP A 268 -28.90 -3.07 -0.57
N TRP A 269 -28.36 -2.79 0.63
CA TRP A 269 -27.41 -3.69 1.33
C TRP A 269 -27.96 -5.10 1.54
N ALA A 270 -29.25 -5.24 1.78
CA ALA A 270 -29.91 -6.55 1.96
C ALA A 270 -29.81 -7.45 0.71
N GLU A 271 -29.60 -6.89 -0.48
CA GLU A 271 -29.48 -7.65 -1.72
C GLU A 271 -28.17 -8.45 -1.80
N LEU A 272 -27.14 -8.10 -1.00
CA LEU A 272 -25.87 -8.80 -0.94
C LEU A 272 -25.97 -10.24 -0.39
N THR A 273 -27.07 -10.57 0.28
CA THR A 273 -27.32 -11.91 0.84
C THR A 273 -28.25 -12.76 -0.05
N GLY A 274 -28.49 -12.30 -1.28
CA GLY A 274 -29.29 -13.03 -2.29
C GLY A 274 -28.55 -14.24 -2.88
N GLU A 275 -29.20 -14.90 -3.83
CA GLU A 275 -28.65 -16.12 -4.48
C GLU A 275 -27.62 -15.79 -5.57
N ARG A 276 -27.62 -14.55 -6.10
CA ARG A 276 -26.72 -14.14 -7.19
C ARG A 276 -25.30 -13.90 -6.67
N PRO A 277 -24.27 -14.33 -7.41
CA PRO A 277 -22.89 -13.95 -7.09
C PRO A 277 -22.70 -12.43 -7.06
N VAL A 278 -21.97 -11.93 -6.09
CA VAL A 278 -21.69 -10.51 -5.92
C VAL A 278 -20.31 -10.17 -6.51
N VAL A 279 -20.29 -9.30 -7.52
CA VAL A 279 -19.08 -8.79 -8.13
C VAL A 279 -18.91 -7.33 -7.74
N VAL A 280 -17.84 -7.04 -6.99
CA VAL A 280 -17.49 -5.67 -6.62
C VAL A 280 -16.50 -5.11 -7.63
N VAL A 281 -16.70 -3.86 -8.07
CA VAL A 281 -15.71 -3.15 -8.90
C VAL A 281 -15.31 -1.82 -8.28
N THR A 282 -13.99 -1.53 -8.30
CA THR A 282 -13.44 -0.26 -7.82
C THR A 282 -12.14 0.09 -8.53
N GLN A 283 -11.86 1.40 -8.68
CA GLN A 283 -10.59 1.93 -9.18
C GLN A 283 -9.70 2.48 -8.05
N GLY A 284 -10.08 2.27 -6.77
CA GLY A 284 -9.33 2.81 -5.63
C GLY A 284 -9.50 4.33 -5.50
N THR A 285 -8.57 4.99 -4.80
CA THR A 285 -8.67 6.41 -4.42
C THR A 285 -7.87 7.36 -5.29
N LEU A 286 -6.73 6.94 -5.85
CA LEU A 286 -5.81 7.80 -6.60
C LEU A 286 -6.08 7.80 -8.11
N ALA A 287 -6.15 6.64 -8.73
CA ALA A 287 -6.40 6.52 -10.17
C ALA A 287 -7.91 6.33 -10.41
N ASN A 288 -8.71 7.35 -10.10
CA ASN A 288 -10.17 7.28 -10.08
C ASN A 288 -10.85 8.49 -10.72
N ASP A 289 -10.13 9.23 -11.56
CA ASP A 289 -10.64 10.42 -12.23
C ASP A 289 -11.56 10.08 -13.41
N ASP A 290 -11.36 8.93 -14.04
CA ASP A 290 -12.14 8.47 -15.20
C ASP A 290 -12.73 7.07 -14.94
N LEU A 291 -14.00 6.98 -14.54
CA LEU A 291 -14.71 5.71 -14.36
C LEU A 291 -14.85 4.89 -15.64
N GLY A 292 -14.54 5.50 -16.79
CA GLY A 292 -14.46 4.83 -18.09
C GLY A 292 -13.29 3.87 -18.23
N GLU A 293 -12.29 3.93 -17.36
CA GLU A 293 -11.13 3.03 -17.43
C GLU A 293 -11.48 1.58 -17.04
N LEU A 294 -12.18 1.36 -15.92
CA LEU A 294 -12.49 0.02 -15.43
C LEU A 294 -13.94 -0.14 -14.96
N VAL A 295 -14.50 0.82 -14.21
CA VAL A 295 -15.81 0.66 -13.60
C VAL A 295 -16.90 0.52 -14.67
N ALA A 296 -16.99 1.46 -15.62
CA ALA A 296 -17.99 1.42 -16.68
C ALA A 296 -17.83 0.21 -17.62
N PRO A 297 -16.62 -0.16 -18.08
CA PRO A 297 -16.40 -1.42 -18.83
C PRO A 297 -16.87 -2.66 -18.05
N THR A 298 -16.61 -2.75 -16.76
CA THR A 298 -17.07 -3.87 -15.92
C THR A 298 -18.58 -3.93 -15.85
N VAL A 299 -19.23 -2.80 -15.60
CA VAL A 299 -20.70 -2.73 -15.55
C VAL A 299 -21.30 -3.13 -16.91
N ARG A 300 -20.77 -2.62 -18.02
CA ARG A 300 -21.24 -3.02 -19.38
C ARG A 300 -21.09 -4.51 -19.62
N ALA A 301 -19.98 -5.10 -19.20
CA ALA A 301 -19.72 -6.53 -19.39
C ALA A 301 -20.70 -7.44 -18.62
N LEU A 302 -21.21 -6.96 -17.49
CA LEU A 302 -21.98 -7.76 -16.55
C LEU A 302 -23.47 -7.36 -16.48
N ALA A 303 -23.92 -6.36 -17.25
CA ALA A 303 -25.27 -5.81 -17.21
C ALA A 303 -26.39 -6.86 -17.40
N ASP A 304 -26.17 -7.84 -18.31
CA ASP A 304 -27.13 -8.87 -18.68
C ASP A 304 -26.76 -10.25 -18.07
N ARG A 305 -25.90 -10.26 -17.05
CA ARG A 305 -25.46 -11.49 -16.39
C ARG A 305 -26.21 -11.72 -15.08
N ASP A 306 -26.34 -12.98 -14.69
CA ASP A 306 -26.95 -13.34 -13.41
C ASP A 306 -25.97 -13.17 -12.23
N VAL A 307 -25.58 -11.90 -12.02
CA VAL A 307 -24.72 -11.44 -10.93
C VAL A 307 -25.24 -10.14 -10.37
N LEU A 308 -24.95 -9.83 -9.12
CA LEU A 308 -25.14 -8.49 -8.54
C LEU A 308 -23.82 -7.73 -8.65
N VAL A 309 -23.80 -6.61 -9.37
CA VAL A 309 -22.62 -5.75 -9.49
C VAL A 309 -22.69 -4.61 -8.50
N VAL A 310 -21.65 -4.45 -7.68
CA VAL A 310 -21.50 -3.32 -6.77
C VAL A 310 -20.35 -2.44 -7.25
N ALA A 311 -20.67 -1.25 -7.74
CA ALA A 311 -19.68 -0.24 -8.15
C ALA A 311 -19.35 0.70 -6.97
N ALA A 312 -18.20 0.49 -6.35
CA ALA A 312 -17.68 1.36 -5.31
C ALA A 312 -16.81 2.46 -5.97
N THR A 313 -17.42 3.64 -6.19
CA THR A 313 -16.78 4.71 -6.98
C THR A 313 -15.83 5.58 -6.19
N VAL A 314 -15.85 5.50 -4.85
CA VAL A 314 -15.00 6.25 -3.90
C VAL A 314 -15.14 7.79 -3.99
N ARG A 315 -16.00 8.28 -4.86
CA ARG A 315 -16.35 9.70 -5.00
C ARG A 315 -17.86 9.91 -4.82
N PRO A 316 -18.29 10.99 -4.14
CA PRO A 316 -19.72 11.26 -3.92
C PRO A 316 -20.53 11.41 -5.21
N ASP A 317 -19.95 11.99 -6.25
CA ASP A 317 -20.51 12.22 -7.59
C ASP A 317 -20.39 11.00 -8.52
N GLY A 318 -19.53 10.03 -8.18
CA GLY A 318 -19.20 8.87 -9.01
C GLY A 318 -20.42 8.03 -9.43
N PRO A 319 -21.43 7.79 -8.61
CA PRO A 319 -22.63 7.06 -9.03
C PRO A 319 -23.40 7.78 -10.16
N ALA A 320 -23.49 9.11 -10.13
CA ALA A 320 -24.13 9.91 -11.17
C ALA A 320 -23.33 9.89 -12.47
N GLU A 321 -22.01 10.10 -12.38
CA GLU A 321 -21.10 9.99 -13.53
C GLU A 321 -21.19 8.61 -14.18
N LEU A 322 -21.17 7.54 -13.37
CA LEU A 322 -21.32 6.18 -13.89
C LEU A 322 -22.64 5.99 -14.65
N ALA A 323 -23.75 6.51 -14.12
CA ALA A 323 -25.04 6.43 -14.81
C ALA A 323 -25.01 7.19 -16.15
N GLU A 324 -24.37 8.36 -16.23
CA GLU A 324 -24.21 9.12 -17.47
C GLU A 324 -23.37 8.35 -18.49
N LEU A 325 -22.25 7.76 -18.09
CA LEU A 325 -21.39 6.92 -18.94
C LEU A 325 -22.12 5.68 -19.48
N LEU A 326 -23.20 5.27 -18.82
CA LEU A 326 -24.03 4.11 -19.19
C LEU A 326 -25.32 4.50 -19.94
N GLY A 327 -25.48 5.76 -20.32
CA GLY A 327 -26.64 6.22 -21.10
C GLY A 327 -27.80 6.72 -20.24
N GLY A 328 -27.54 7.20 -19.02
CA GLY A 328 -28.47 7.91 -18.14
C GLY A 328 -29.07 7.05 -17.03
N ARG A 329 -28.82 5.76 -16.99
CA ARG A 329 -29.30 4.87 -15.93
C ARG A 329 -28.38 3.69 -15.67
N LEU A 330 -28.40 3.18 -14.45
CA LEU A 330 -27.73 1.92 -14.10
C LEU A 330 -28.57 0.72 -14.55
N PRO A 331 -27.94 -0.38 -15.01
CA PRO A 331 -28.62 -1.68 -15.21
C PRO A 331 -29.30 -2.19 -13.93
N GLU A 332 -30.32 -3.04 -14.08
CA GLU A 332 -31.13 -3.53 -12.95
C GLU A 332 -30.32 -4.32 -11.91
N ASN A 333 -29.27 -5.03 -12.35
CA ASN A 333 -28.40 -5.82 -11.49
C ASN A 333 -27.20 -5.02 -10.94
N VAL A 334 -27.19 -3.69 -11.08
CA VAL A 334 -26.08 -2.82 -10.66
C VAL A 334 -26.49 -1.93 -9.50
N ARG A 335 -25.62 -1.85 -8.49
CA ARG A 335 -25.70 -0.92 -7.37
C ARG A 335 -24.43 -0.09 -7.34
N ALA A 336 -24.57 1.22 -7.20
CA ALA A 336 -23.43 2.13 -7.11
C ALA A 336 -23.50 2.95 -5.81
N ALA A 337 -22.33 3.19 -5.24
CA ALA A 337 -22.18 4.07 -4.09
C ALA A 337 -20.84 4.79 -4.13
N GLY A 338 -20.82 6.06 -3.67
CA GLY A 338 -19.58 6.83 -3.53
C GLY A 338 -18.66 6.26 -2.45
N TYR A 339 -19.25 5.78 -1.36
CA TYR A 339 -18.51 5.10 -0.31
C TYR A 339 -19.22 3.81 0.11
N VAL A 340 -18.45 2.75 0.30
CA VAL A 340 -18.92 1.47 0.84
C VAL A 340 -17.87 0.94 1.81
N PRO A 341 -18.23 0.56 3.04
CA PRO A 341 -17.30 -0.02 4.00
C PRO A 341 -16.84 -1.41 3.51
N PHE A 342 -15.62 -1.51 3.04
CA PHE A 342 -15.06 -2.71 2.43
C PHE A 342 -15.06 -3.91 3.38
N ASP A 343 -14.77 -3.69 4.67
CA ASP A 343 -14.77 -4.76 5.68
C ASP A 343 -16.15 -5.41 5.86
N ARG A 344 -17.21 -4.68 5.55
CA ARG A 344 -18.58 -5.20 5.60
C ARG A 344 -19.04 -5.72 4.25
N LEU A 345 -18.51 -5.19 3.14
CA LEU A 345 -18.86 -5.60 1.79
C LEU A 345 -18.19 -6.89 1.36
N LEU A 346 -16.88 -7.02 1.63
CA LEU A 346 -16.07 -8.14 1.16
C LEU A 346 -16.52 -9.52 1.68
N PRO A 347 -17.06 -9.67 2.91
CA PRO A 347 -17.66 -10.94 3.34
C PRO A 347 -18.79 -11.47 2.44
N HIS A 348 -19.42 -10.59 1.68
CA HIS A 348 -20.51 -10.91 0.74
C HIS A 348 -20.05 -10.96 -0.72
N THR A 349 -18.75 -10.76 -0.99
CA THR A 349 -18.21 -10.60 -2.34
C THR A 349 -17.69 -11.92 -2.88
N ASP A 350 -18.02 -12.23 -4.12
CA ASP A 350 -17.52 -13.41 -4.82
C ASP A 350 -16.31 -13.13 -5.69
N VAL A 351 -16.23 -11.95 -6.29
CA VAL A 351 -15.07 -11.49 -7.08
C VAL A 351 -14.89 -9.99 -6.88
N LEU A 352 -13.66 -9.54 -6.65
CA LEU A 352 -13.30 -8.13 -6.72
C LEU A 352 -12.64 -7.85 -8.08
N VAL A 353 -13.19 -6.90 -8.83
CA VAL A 353 -12.54 -6.28 -10.00
C VAL A 353 -11.89 -4.97 -9.55
N SER A 354 -10.58 -4.86 -9.72
CA SER A 354 -9.81 -3.72 -9.18
C SER A 354 -8.74 -3.26 -10.15
N ASN A 355 -8.37 -1.99 -10.06
CA ASN A 355 -7.18 -1.48 -10.74
C ASN A 355 -5.85 -1.98 -10.13
N GLY A 356 -5.90 -2.79 -9.06
CA GLY A 356 -4.71 -3.43 -8.50
C GLY A 356 -3.99 -2.64 -7.40
N GLY A 357 -4.67 -1.73 -6.72
CA GLY A 357 -4.08 -1.09 -5.54
C GLY A 357 -3.70 -2.12 -4.46
N TYR A 358 -2.45 -2.07 -3.95
CA TYR A 358 -1.88 -3.09 -3.06
C TYR A 358 -2.72 -3.36 -1.81
N GLY A 359 -3.12 -2.31 -1.09
CA GLY A 359 -3.94 -2.45 0.11
C GLY A 359 -5.31 -3.04 -0.17
N GLY A 360 -5.98 -2.58 -1.24
CA GLY A 360 -7.32 -3.05 -1.62
C GLY A 360 -7.33 -4.53 -2.03
N VAL A 361 -6.34 -4.96 -2.79
CA VAL A 361 -6.17 -6.38 -3.19
C VAL A 361 -5.93 -7.25 -1.95
N GLN A 362 -5.02 -6.86 -1.06
CA GLN A 362 -4.77 -7.62 0.17
C GLN A 362 -5.98 -7.65 1.10
N THR A 363 -6.74 -6.56 1.17
CA THR A 363 -8.00 -6.55 1.93
C THR A 363 -8.98 -7.58 1.38
N ALA A 364 -9.16 -7.66 0.06
CA ALA A 364 -10.01 -8.70 -0.55
C ALA A 364 -9.51 -10.12 -0.22
N LEU A 365 -8.21 -10.36 -0.35
CA LEU A 365 -7.60 -11.66 -0.06
C LEU A 365 -7.74 -12.08 1.41
N ARG A 366 -7.70 -11.14 2.35
CA ARG A 366 -7.99 -11.41 3.77
C ARG A 366 -9.39 -11.98 4.00
N TYR A 367 -10.36 -11.60 3.17
CA TYR A 367 -11.72 -12.15 3.18
C TYR A 367 -11.90 -13.36 2.27
N GLY A 368 -10.82 -13.87 1.68
CA GLY A 368 -10.86 -15.02 0.77
C GLY A 368 -11.55 -14.71 -0.56
N VAL A 369 -11.55 -13.45 -0.99
CA VAL A 369 -12.15 -12.99 -2.23
C VAL A 369 -11.12 -13.01 -3.35
N PRO A 370 -11.32 -13.79 -4.42
CA PRO A 370 -10.45 -13.77 -5.59
C PRO A 370 -10.61 -12.47 -6.38
N VAL A 371 -9.58 -12.10 -7.16
CA VAL A 371 -9.52 -10.79 -7.79
C VAL A 371 -9.29 -10.86 -9.30
N VAL A 372 -9.89 -9.92 -10.05
CA VAL A 372 -9.53 -9.60 -11.44
C VAL A 372 -8.89 -8.23 -11.43
N VAL A 373 -7.64 -8.14 -11.90
CA VAL A 373 -6.86 -6.90 -11.83
C VAL A 373 -6.68 -6.31 -13.23
N ALA A 374 -6.90 -4.99 -13.32
CA ALA A 374 -6.66 -4.18 -14.51
C ALA A 374 -5.98 -2.88 -14.12
N GLY A 375 -4.66 -2.85 -14.08
CA GLY A 375 -3.86 -1.68 -13.74
C GLY A 375 -2.52 -1.69 -14.44
N ALA A 376 -2.09 -0.51 -14.93
CA ALA A 376 -0.88 -0.39 -15.74
C ALA A 376 0.06 0.72 -15.23
N SER A 377 -0.30 1.43 -14.16
CA SER A 377 0.48 2.53 -13.59
C SER A 377 1.01 2.18 -12.21
N GLU A 378 2.01 2.91 -11.74
CA GLU A 378 2.57 2.85 -10.38
C GLU A 378 3.06 1.42 -10.02
N ASP A 379 2.65 0.90 -8.86
CA ASP A 379 2.96 -0.46 -8.39
C ASP A 379 1.94 -1.53 -8.85
N LYS A 380 0.88 -1.13 -9.54
CA LYS A 380 -0.22 -2.02 -9.93
C LYS A 380 0.21 -3.22 -10.80
N PRO A 381 1.16 -3.08 -11.75
CA PRO A 381 1.68 -4.24 -12.48
C PRO A 381 2.37 -5.27 -11.57
N GLU A 382 3.07 -4.81 -10.53
CA GLU A 382 3.71 -5.70 -9.54
C GLU A 382 2.68 -6.43 -8.68
N VAL A 383 1.58 -5.76 -8.33
CA VAL A 383 0.45 -6.37 -7.60
C VAL A 383 -0.25 -7.40 -8.49
N ALA A 384 -0.51 -7.07 -9.75
CA ALA A 384 -1.16 -7.95 -10.72
C ALA A 384 -0.32 -9.23 -10.97
N ALA A 385 1.00 -9.09 -11.09
CA ALA A 385 1.91 -10.23 -11.22
C ALA A 385 1.86 -11.16 -9.99
N ARG A 386 1.72 -10.60 -8.78
CA ARG A 386 1.55 -11.37 -7.53
C ARG A 386 0.20 -12.09 -7.47
N VAL A 387 -0.87 -11.42 -7.90
CA VAL A 387 -2.22 -12.03 -8.02
C VAL A 387 -2.17 -13.28 -8.89
N GLN A 388 -1.52 -13.17 -10.05
CA GLN A 388 -1.37 -14.29 -10.98
C GLN A 388 -0.45 -15.38 -10.41
N TRP A 389 0.70 -15.02 -9.84
CA TRP A 389 1.64 -15.93 -9.23
C TRP A 389 1.05 -16.70 -8.04
N ALA A 390 0.34 -15.99 -7.15
CA ALA A 390 -0.34 -16.59 -6.01
C ALA A 390 -1.55 -17.45 -6.41
N GLY A 391 -2.00 -17.38 -7.66
CA GLY A 391 -3.15 -18.14 -8.16
C GLY A 391 -4.49 -17.70 -7.61
N VAL A 392 -4.60 -16.45 -7.16
CA VAL A 392 -5.80 -15.89 -6.51
C VAL A 392 -6.67 -15.07 -7.46
N GLY A 393 -6.32 -15.02 -8.74
CA GLY A 393 -7.09 -14.25 -9.71
C GLY A 393 -6.40 -14.12 -11.05
N LEU A 394 -6.85 -13.15 -11.84
CA LEU A 394 -6.42 -12.90 -13.21
C LEU A 394 -5.92 -11.47 -13.39
N ASP A 395 -4.87 -11.30 -14.18
CA ASP A 395 -4.32 -10.04 -14.63
C ASP A 395 -4.76 -9.76 -16.08
N LEU A 396 -5.46 -8.67 -16.32
CA LEU A 396 -5.89 -8.25 -17.67
C LEU A 396 -4.79 -7.52 -18.45
N ARG A 397 -3.63 -7.23 -17.82
CA ARG A 397 -2.44 -6.62 -18.42
C ARG A 397 -2.68 -5.28 -19.11
N THR A 398 -3.66 -4.55 -18.64
CA THR A 398 -4.04 -3.23 -19.17
C THR A 398 -4.76 -2.43 -18.09
N GLY A 399 -4.62 -1.09 -18.13
CA GLY A 399 -5.42 -0.19 -17.28
C GLY A 399 -6.80 0.12 -17.87
N ARG A 400 -7.03 -0.20 -19.17
CA ARG A 400 -8.29 0.07 -19.89
C ARG A 400 -8.75 -1.18 -20.64
N PRO A 401 -9.29 -2.18 -19.93
CA PRO A 401 -9.74 -3.41 -20.54
C PRO A 401 -11.02 -3.22 -21.36
N ALA A 402 -11.14 -3.96 -22.47
CA ALA A 402 -12.41 -4.08 -23.16
C ALA A 402 -13.44 -4.81 -22.28
N PRO A 403 -14.76 -4.43 -22.33
CA PRO A 403 -15.79 -5.06 -21.54
C PRO A 403 -15.80 -6.59 -21.65
N GLU A 404 -15.63 -7.12 -22.85
CA GLU A 404 -15.63 -8.56 -23.12
C GLU A 404 -14.47 -9.30 -22.42
N ALA A 405 -13.33 -8.62 -22.25
CA ALA A 405 -12.19 -9.20 -21.53
C ALA A 405 -12.48 -9.27 -20.02
N VAL A 406 -13.08 -8.22 -19.45
CA VAL A 406 -13.53 -8.22 -18.06
C VAL A 406 -14.58 -9.30 -17.82
N GLY A 407 -15.60 -9.37 -18.67
CA GLY A 407 -16.69 -10.37 -18.57
C GLY A 407 -16.14 -11.81 -18.56
N ARG A 408 -15.27 -12.14 -19.51
CA ARG A 408 -14.64 -13.47 -19.56
C ARG A 408 -13.81 -13.76 -18.33
N ALA A 409 -13.05 -12.80 -17.82
CA ALA A 409 -12.22 -12.99 -16.63
C ALA A 409 -13.07 -13.20 -15.37
N VAL A 410 -14.12 -12.43 -15.18
CA VAL A 410 -15.08 -12.61 -14.07
C VAL A 410 -15.75 -13.96 -14.14
N GLU A 411 -16.26 -14.35 -15.32
CA GLU A 411 -16.87 -15.68 -15.54
C GLU A 411 -15.91 -16.81 -15.22
N GLN A 412 -14.65 -16.70 -15.68
CA GLN A 412 -13.62 -17.69 -15.40
C GLN A 412 -13.34 -17.80 -13.91
N VAL A 413 -13.18 -16.68 -13.19
CA VAL A 413 -12.91 -16.68 -11.75
C VAL A 413 -14.08 -17.25 -10.95
N LEU A 414 -15.33 -16.96 -11.37
CA LEU A 414 -16.53 -17.54 -10.74
C LEU A 414 -16.67 -19.04 -11.00
N ALA A 415 -16.35 -19.50 -12.22
CA ALA A 415 -16.52 -20.89 -12.62
C ALA A 415 -15.42 -21.81 -12.09
N GLU A 416 -14.17 -21.32 -11.99
CA GLU A 416 -13.02 -22.12 -11.56
C GLU A 416 -12.81 -22.00 -10.05
N GLY A 417 -13.33 -22.93 -9.25
CA GLY A 417 -13.25 -22.94 -7.78
C GLY A 417 -11.85 -22.77 -7.20
N ARG A 418 -10.80 -23.14 -7.96
CA ARG A 418 -9.39 -23.03 -7.55
C ARG A 418 -8.99 -21.59 -7.12
N PHE A 419 -9.54 -20.56 -7.77
CA PHE A 419 -9.23 -19.16 -7.40
C PHE A 419 -9.75 -18.83 -6.01
N ARG A 420 -11.00 -19.23 -5.71
CA ARG A 420 -11.60 -19.04 -4.40
C ARG A 420 -10.92 -19.89 -3.31
N GLU A 421 -10.58 -21.13 -3.63
CA GLU A 421 -9.86 -22.01 -2.70
C GLU A 421 -8.51 -21.39 -2.34
N ARG A 422 -7.79 -20.89 -3.33
CA ARG A 422 -6.49 -20.25 -3.10
C ARG A 422 -6.60 -18.93 -2.36
N ALA A 423 -7.61 -18.08 -2.68
CA ALA A 423 -7.87 -16.83 -1.96
C ALA A 423 -8.24 -17.10 -0.49
N ARG A 424 -9.05 -18.14 -0.21
CA ARG A 424 -9.38 -18.54 1.17
C ARG A 424 -8.16 -19.08 1.93
N ALA A 425 -7.27 -19.82 1.28
CA ALA A 425 -6.03 -20.26 1.89
C ALA A 425 -5.14 -19.07 2.30
N LEU A 426 -5.03 -18.04 1.42
CA LEU A 426 -4.36 -16.80 1.79
C LEU A 426 -5.07 -16.04 2.91
N GLY A 427 -6.40 -16.01 2.89
CA GLY A 427 -7.18 -15.38 3.98
C GLY A 427 -6.88 -16.04 5.33
N ALA A 428 -6.75 -17.37 5.37
CA ALA A 428 -6.35 -18.10 6.57
C ALA A 428 -4.90 -17.75 6.99
N GLU A 429 -3.97 -17.65 6.04
CA GLU A 429 -2.60 -17.21 6.32
C GLU A 429 -2.55 -15.78 6.88
N PHE A 430 -3.28 -14.82 6.27
CA PHE A 430 -3.40 -13.47 6.83
C PHE A 430 -3.94 -13.45 8.26
N ALA A 431 -4.85 -14.34 8.61
CA ALA A 431 -5.44 -14.42 9.95
C ALA A 431 -4.44 -14.87 11.04
N GLU A 432 -3.31 -15.47 10.67
CA GLU A 432 -2.23 -15.85 11.60
C GLU A 432 -1.40 -14.63 12.04
N TYR A 433 -1.44 -13.52 11.28
CA TYR A 433 -0.65 -12.34 11.55
C TYR A 433 -1.39 -11.32 12.41
N ARG A 434 -0.62 -10.62 13.24
CA ARG A 434 -1.08 -9.55 14.13
C ARG A 434 -0.22 -8.30 13.92
N PRO A 435 -0.38 -7.58 12.78
CA PRO A 435 0.53 -6.49 12.40
C PRO A 435 0.64 -5.39 13.46
N PHE A 436 -0.48 -4.97 14.06
CA PHE A 436 -0.46 -3.96 15.11
C PHE A 436 0.27 -4.43 16.37
N ASP A 437 0.05 -5.68 16.79
CA ASP A 437 0.74 -6.24 17.97
C ASP A 437 2.24 -6.37 17.69
N THR A 438 2.62 -6.82 16.49
CA THR A 438 4.03 -6.92 16.08
C THR A 438 4.74 -5.55 16.08
N ILE A 439 4.06 -4.50 15.63
CA ILE A 439 4.61 -3.13 15.64
C ILE A 439 4.74 -2.63 17.10
N ALA A 440 3.71 -2.82 17.92
CA ALA A 440 3.71 -2.40 19.30
C ALA A 440 4.79 -3.12 20.12
N GLU A 441 4.90 -4.46 20.00
CA GLU A 441 5.94 -5.26 20.65
C GLU A 441 7.35 -4.80 20.26
N LEU A 442 7.55 -4.43 18.97
CA LEU A 442 8.82 -3.89 18.53
C LEU A 442 9.12 -2.54 19.18
N VAL A 443 8.14 -1.65 19.26
CA VAL A 443 8.26 -0.33 19.92
C VAL A 443 8.52 -0.49 21.42
N ASP A 444 7.82 -1.41 22.08
CA ASP A 444 7.97 -1.68 23.52
C ASP A 444 9.33 -2.29 23.87
N SER A 445 10.01 -2.90 22.90
CA SER A 445 11.33 -3.53 23.08
C SER A 445 12.53 -2.59 22.89
N LEU A 446 12.30 -1.30 22.59
CA LEU A 446 13.35 -0.31 22.30
C LEU A 446 14.01 0.19 23.57
#